data_729e9f8fb3b24a568da356b6905e24d2
#
_entry.id   729e9f8fb3b24a568da356b6905e24d2
#
_cell.length_a   1.000
_cell.length_b   1.000
_cell.length_c   1.000
_cell.angle_alpha   90.00
_cell.angle_beta   90.00
_cell.angle_gamma   90.00
#
_symmetry.space_group_name_H-M   'P 1'
#
loop_
_entity.id
_entity.type
_entity.pdbx_description
1 polymer ?
#
loop_
_entity_poly.entity_id
_entity_poly.type
_entity_poly.pdbx_seq_one_letter_code
_entity_poly.pdbx_strand_id
1 'polypeptide(L)'
;MIIRIVGEGQWQVPDTEMEHLNRIDARVEHAIDIASQNELTEALTELVATVRTVGTAIADDNIVDSDLIVPDVSATLEEVSVWLSENPAGDGLIPG
;
A
#
# COMPACT_ATOMS: atom_id res chain seq x y z
N MET A 1 8.13 -3.04 10.16
CA MET A 1 7.43 -3.61 9.00
C MET A 1 8.07 -3.14 7.72
N ILE A 2 8.32 -4.03 6.79
CA ILE A 2 8.94 -3.68 5.52
C ILE A 2 7.88 -3.61 4.44
N ILE A 3 7.77 -2.46 3.80
CA ILE A 3 6.77 -2.19 2.76
C ILE A 3 7.50 -1.95 1.44
N ARG A 4 7.12 -2.70 0.42
CA ARG A 4 7.60 -2.50 -0.94
C ARG A 4 6.55 -1.70 -1.71
N ILE A 5 7.00 -0.64 -2.36
CA ILE A 5 6.17 0.11 -3.30
C ILE A 5 6.62 -0.30 -4.71
N VAL A 6 5.71 -0.84 -5.50
CA VAL A 6 6.01 -1.31 -6.85
C VAL A 6 6.65 -0.18 -7.67
N GLY A 7 7.81 -0.46 -8.25
CA GLY A 7 8.55 0.51 -9.05
C GLY A 7 9.43 1.48 -8.28
N GLU A 8 9.40 1.47 -6.94
CA GLU A 8 10.16 2.44 -6.14
C GLU A 8 11.14 1.81 -5.14
N GLY A 9 10.87 0.61 -4.64
CA GLY A 9 11.73 -0.06 -3.69
C GLY A 9 11.07 -0.37 -2.36
N GLN A 10 11.87 -0.48 -1.31
CA GLN A 10 11.40 -0.91 0.00
C GLN A 10 11.68 0.14 1.08
N TRP A 11 10.80 0.19 2.08
CA TRP A 11 10.93 1.08 3.24
C TRP A 11 10.68 0.31 4.52
N GLN A 12 11.50 0.62 5.54
CA GLN A 12 11.27 0.13 6.90
C GLN A 12 10.34 1.12 7.60
N VAL A 13 9.15 0.67 8.00
CA VAL A 13 8.12 1.51 8.61
C VAL A 13 7.92 1.08 10.07
N PRO A 14 7.89 2.04 11.03
CA PRO A 14 7.62 1.70 12.43
C PRO A 14 6.22 1.09 12.62
N ASP A 15 6.12 0.11 13.49
CA ASP A 15 4.82 -0.53 13.79
C ASP A 15 3.80 0.46 14.37
N THR A 16 4.28 1.53 14.99
CA THR A 16 3.41 2.59 15.52
C THR A 16 2.60 3.32 14.46
N GLU A 17 2.99 3.20 13.18
CA GLU A 17 2.28 3.82 12.06
C GLU A 17 1.20 2.91 11.45
N MET A 18 1.07 1.69 11.93
CA MET A 18 0.14 0.72 11.36
C MET A 18 -1.31 1.19 11.40
N GLU A 19 -1.74 1.83 12.47
CA GLU A 19 -3.10 2.34 12.59
C GLU A 19 -3.38 3.43 11.54
N HIS A 20 -2.42 4.32 11.33
CA HIS A 20 -2.53 5.37 10.32
C HIS A 20 -2.61 4.75 8.91
N LEU A 21 -1.74 3.79 8.62
CA LEU A 21 -1.74 3.11 7.32
C LEU A 21 -3.04 2.34 7.09
N ASN A 22 -3.59 1.70 8.11
CA ASN A 22 -4.86 0.99 8.01
C ASN A 22 -6.03 1.93 7.68
N ARG A 23 -6.01 3.17 8.17
CA ARG A 23 -7.04 4.16 7.83
C ARG A 23 -6.97 4.53 6.36
N ILE A 24 -5.76 4.68 5.82
CA ILE A 24 -5.58 4.99 4.39
C ILE A 24 -6.00 3.78 3.55
N ASP A 25 -5.65 2.58 3.99
CA ASP A 25 -6.05 1.35 3.32
C ASP A 25 -7.57 1.20 3.25
N ALA A 26 -8.28 1.58 4.31
CA ALA A 26 -9.74 1.58 4.29
C ALA A 26 -10.31 2.49 3.20
N ARG A 27 -9.63 3.59 2.90
CA ARG A 27 -10.02 4.48 1.80
C ARG A 27 -9.78 3.82 0.43
N VAL A 28 -8.73 3.02 0.30
CA VAL A 28 -8.49 2.24 -0.92
C VAL A 28 -9.64 1.26 -1.14
N GLU A 29 -10.05 0.53 -0.12
CA GLU A 29 -11.17 -0.40 -0.22
C GLU A 29 -12.48 0.32 -0.55
N HIS A 30 -12.73 1.46 0.08
CA HIS A 30 -13.92 2.27 -0.20
C HIS A 30 -13.95 2.72 -1.65
N ALA A 31 -12.82 3.17 -2.19
CA ALA A 31 -12.73 3.58 -3.59
C ALA A 31 -13.08 2.44 -4.55
N ILE A 32 -12.68 1.22 -4.21
CA ILE A 32 -13.01 0.04 -5.01
C ILE A 32 -14.51 -0.26 -4.90
N ASP A 33 -15.08 -0.18 -3.70
CA ASP A 33 -16.49 -0.46 -3.47
C ASP A 33 -17.42 0.48 -4.26
N ILE A 34 -17.04 1.76 -4.35
CA ILE A 34 -17.81 2.75 -5.10
C ILE A 34 -17.34 2.88 -6.56
N ALA A 35 -16.36 2.09 -6.97
CA ALA A 35 -15.78 2.11 -8.31
C ALA A 35 -15.30 3.49 -8.75
N SER A 36 -14.63 4.22 -7.86
CA SER A 36 -14.08 5.54 -8.14
C SER A 36 -12.57 5.50 -8.34
N GLN A 37 -12.15 5.65 -9.60
CA GLN A 37 -10.72 5.72 -9.93
C GLN A 37 -10.04 6.94 -9.29
N ASN A 38 -10.74 8.07 -9.22
CA ASN A 38 -10.19 9.28 -8.62
C ASN A 38 -9.89 9.08 -7.14
N GLU A 39 -10.81 8.50 -6.39
CA GLU A 39 -10.59 8.23 -4.96
C GLU A 39 -9.52 7.19 -4.74
N LEU A 40 -9.45 6.18 -5.61
CA LEU A 40 -8.38 5.18 -5.55
C LEU A 40 -7.01 5.84 -5.73
N THR A 41 -6.87 6.68 -6.74
CA THR A 41 -5.61 7.38 -7.01
C THR A 41 -5.21 8.28 -5.84
N GLU A 42 -6.16 9.00 -5.26
CA GLU A 42 -5.90 9.85 -4.10
C GLU A 42 -5.46 9.04 -2.88
N ALA A 43 -6.13 7.92 -2.62
CA ALA A 43 -5.78 7.05 -1.49
C ALA A 43 -4.40 6.41 -1.67
N LEU A 44 -4.10 5.92 -2.88
CA LEU A 44 -2.79 5.36 -3.17
C LEU A 44 -1.68 6.40 -3.08
N THR A 45 -1.93 7.61 -3.56
CA THR A 45 -0.98 8.72 -3.47
C THR A 45 -0.66 9.04 -2.02
N GLU A 46 -1.68 9.09 -1.17
CA GLU A 46 -1.49 9.34 0.26
C GLU A 46 -0.76 8.19 0.94
N LEU A 47 -1.09 6.96 0.60
CA LEU A 47 -0.44 5.78 1.16
C LEU A 47 1.06 5.77 0.84
N VAL A 48 1.41 5.97 -0.42
CA VAL A 48 2.80 6.01 -0.87
C VAL A 48 3.55 7.16 -0.21
N ALA A 49 2.94 8.35 -0.17
CA ALA A 49 3.56 9.53 0.46
C ALA A 49 3.80 9.30 1.96
N THR A 50 2.85 8.67 2.64
CA THR A 50 2.99 8.36 4.06
C THR A 50 4.13 7.37 4.30
N VAL A 51 4.21 6.30 3.51
CA VAL A 51 5.30 5.32 3.63
C VAL A 51 6.66 5.99 3.46
N ARG A 52 6.80 6.87 2.48
CA ARG A 52 8.05 7.61 2.26
C ARG A 52 8.38 8.56 3.40
N THR A 53 7.37 9.15 4.03
CA THR A 53 7.56 10.13 5.10
C THR A 53 7.93 9.46 6.42
N VAL A 54 7.22 8.39 6.79
CA VAL A 54 7.43 7.72 8.08
C VAL A 54 8.44 6.57 8.01
N GLY A 55 8.71 6.08 6.80
CA GLY A 55 9.62 4.97 6.59
C GLY A 55 11.05 5.42 6.33
N THR A 56 11.97 4.47 6.47
CA THR A 56 13.38 4.65 6.11
C THR A 56 13.66 3.79 4.88
N ALA A 57 14.17 4.40 3.82
CA ALA A 57 14.48 3.69 2.59
C ALA A 57 15.53 2.59 2.84
N ILE A 58 15.28 1.41 2.28
CA ILE A 58 16.20 0.28 2.35
C ILE A 58 17.02 0.27 1.07
N ALA A 59 18.34 0.13 1.21
CA ALA A 59 19.25 0.11 0.06
C ALA A 59 18.91 -1.06 -0.88
N ASP A 60 19.00 -0.83 -2.19
CA ASP A 60 18.65 -1.82 -3.22
C ASP A 60 19.50 -3.11 -3.14
N ASP A 61 20.73 -3.01 -2.65
CA ASP A 61 21.62 -4.16 -2.49
C ASP A 61 21.34 -4.94 -1.19
N ASN A 62 20.42 -4.48 -0.38
CA ASN A 62 20.02 -5.13 0.85
C ASN A 62 18.79 -6.00 0.58
N ILE A 63 19.02 -7.30 0.50
CA ILE A 63 17.96 -8.26 0.16
C ILE A 63 17.16 -8.60 1.41
N VAL A 64 15.93 -8.09 1.49
CA VAL A 64 15.00 -8.36 2.58
C VAL A 64 13.62 -8.70 2.03
N ASP A 65 12.89 -9.53 2.74
CA ASP A 65 11.52 -9.86 2.36
C ASP A 65 10.58 -8.73 2.76
N SER A 66 9.61 -8.45 1.90
CA SER A 66 8.59 -7.45 2.19
C SER A 66 7.43 -8.06 2.95
N ASP A 67 6.97 -7.38 4.00
CA ASP A 67 5.77 -7.77 4.74
C ASP A 67 4.51 -7.39 3.99
N LEU A 68 4.59 -6.33 3.19
CA LEU A 68 3.48 -5.79 2.44
C LEU A 68 3.99 -5.23 1.11
N ILE A 69 3.19 -5.38 0.07
CA ILE A 69 3.46 -4.80 -1.24
C ILE A 69 2.32 -3.83 -1.59
N VAL A 70 2.68 -2.58 -1.90
CA VAL A 70 1.74 -1.53 -2.27
C VAL A 70 1.81 -1.30 -3.77
N PRO A 71 0.67 -1.29 -4.48
CA PRO A 71 0.69 -1.00 -5.91
C PRO A 71 1.10 0.44 -6.20
N ASP A 72 1.54 0.67 -7.43
CA ASP A 72 1.88 1.99 -7.94
C ASP A 72 0.64 2.91 -7.88
N VAL A 73 0.86 4.22 -7.70
CA VAL A 73 -0.21 5.22 -7.69
C VAL A 73 -0.99 5.28 -9.00
N SER A 74 -0.42 4.78 -10.11
CA SER A 74 -1.09 4.70 -11.41
C SER A 74 -1.96 3.46 -11.56
N ALA A 75 -2.03 2.59 -10.54
CA ALA A 75 -2.83 1.37 -10.61
C ALA A 75 -4.31 1.69 -10.83
N THR A 76 -4.95 0.88 -11.68
CA THR A 76 -6.37 1.03 -11.96
C THR A 76 -7.23 0.25 -10.96
N LEU A 77 -8.53 0.58 -10.93
CA LEU A 77 -9.50 -0.17 -10.13
C LEU A 77 -9.42 -1.67 -10.42
N GLU A 78 -9.34 -2.03 -11.70
CA GLU A 78 -9.27 -3.43 -12.12
C GLU A 78 -7.99 -4.10 -11.59
N GLU A 79 -6.85 -3.44 -11.73
CA GLU A 79 -5.58 -3.98 -11.26
C GLU A 79 -5.58 -4.21 -9.74
N VAL A 80 -6.08 -3.24 -8.98
CA VAL A 80 -6.12 -3.36 -7.52
C VAL A 80 -7.14 -4.40 -7.08
N SER A 81 -8.28 -4.49 -7.77
CA SER A 81 -9.29 -5.53 -7.48
C SER A 81 -8.74 -6.93 -7.69
N VAL A 82 -8.00 -7.15 -8.77
CA VAL A 82 -7.34 -8.44 -9.04
C VAL A 82 -6.29 -8.72 -7.96
N TRP A 83 -5.50 -7.73 -7.61
CA TRP A 83 -4.50 -7.85 -6.55
C TRP A 83 -5.11 -8.32 -5.24
N LEU A 84 -6.19 -7.67 -4.81
CA LEU A 84 -6.87 -8.02 -3.57
C LEU A 84 -7.49 -9.42 -3.62
N SER A 85 -8.01 -9.85 -4.77
CA SER A 85 -8.59 -11.19 -4.92
C SER A 85 -7.53 -12.29 -4.92
N GLU A 86 -6.32 -11.99 -5.37
CA GLU A 86 -5.19 -12.93 -5.35
C GLU A 86 -4.50 -12.99 -3.98
N ASN A 87 -4.73 -11.98 -3.13
CA ASN A 87 -4.15 -11.89 -1.80
C ASN A 87 -5.26 -11.77 -0.75
N PRO A 88 -6.08 -12.82 -0.56
CA PRO A 88 -7.28 -12.73 0.28
C PRO A 88 -7.01 -12.76 1.78
N ALA A 89 -5.76 -12.68 2.20
CA ALA A 89 -5.37 -12.89 3.60
C ALA A 89 -5.75 -11.75 4.53
N GLY A 90 -6.42 -10.72 4.04
CA GLY A 90 -6.75 -9.58 4.89
C GLY A 90 -7.89 -8.75 4.33
N ASP A 91 -8.25 -7.75 5.10
CA ASP A 91 -9.25 -6.77 4.74
C ASP A 91 -8.55 -5.60 4.07
N GLY A 92 -8.13 -5.78 2.81
CA GLY A 92 -7.43 -4.74 2.06
C GLY A 92 -5.95 -5.04 1.85
N LEU A 93 -5.15 -4.00 1.65
CA LEU A 93 -3.71 -4.11 1.35
C LEU A 93 -2.86 -4.39 2.58
N ILE A 94 -3.32 -3.96 3.75
CA ILE A 94 -2.56 -4.04 5.00
C ILE A 94 -3.24 -5.07 5.91
N PRO A 95 -2.51 -6.12 6.35
CA PRO A 95 -3.06 -7.09 7.29
C PRO A 95 -3.34 -6.38 8.62
N GLY A 96 -4.57 -6.50 9.09
CA GLY A 96 -5.02 -5.75 10.25
C GLY A 96 -5.51 -6.60 11.36
#